data_8e3e7a5506e3aa86701045d82d5bee13
#
_entry.id   8e3e7a5506e3aa86701045d82d5bee13
#
_cell.length_a   1.000
_cell.length_b   1.000
_cell.length_c   1.000
_cell.angle_alpha   90.00
_cell.angle_beta   90.00
_cell.angle_gamma   90.00
#
_symmetry.space_group_name_H-M   'P 1'
#
loop_
_entity.id
_entity.type
_entity.pdbx_description
1 polymer ?
#
loop_
_entity_poly.entity_id
_entity_poly.type
_entity_poly.pdbx_seq_one_letter_code
_entity_poly.pdbx_strand_id
1 'polypeptide(L)'
;FTGKYEEAVEVFKKIESDYLSLKQQVAEASPKNRPTVLSGVMYKDIWYAPAAENWGALFLRDAGSDYIFREESGTGSLQLNYEYVLDKALEADIWIGAADFKDLQTMGEADPRYINFKAYQEGQVYTFTHKKGETGGIEYFELGYMRPDIILRDLVKILHPELLPGYEPY
;
A
#
# COMPACT_ATOMS: atom_id res chain seq x y z
N PHE A 1 34.87 5.93 2.22
CA PHE A 1 33.61 5.95 1.53
C PHE A 1 33.75 6.55 0.12
N THR A 2 32.71 6.50 -0.74
CA THR A 2 32.78 6.67 -2.22
C THR A 2 33.10 8.08 -2.71
N GLY A 3 33.24 9.10 -1.85
CA GLY A 3 33.47 10.51 -2.23
C GLY A 3 32.26 11.21 -2.91
N LYS A 4 31.08 10.60 -2.91
CA LYS A 4 29.85 11.07 -3.59
C LYS A 4 28.84 11.71 -2.64
N TYR A 5 29.30 12.42 -1.63
CA TYR A 5 28.43 13.01 -0.61
C TYR A 5 27.46 14.06 -1.20
N GLU A 6 27.97 14.96 -2.01
CA GLU A 6 27.16 16.03 -2.62
C GLU A 6 26.09 15.45 -3.55
N GLU A 7 26.47 14.49 -4.40
CA GLU A 7 25.53 13.78 -5.29
C GLU A 7 24.43 13.06 -4.48
N ALA A 8 24.80 12.40 -3.39
CA ALA A 8 23.84 11.73 -2.51
C ALA A 8 22.85 12.71 -1.84
N VAL A 9 23.34 13.87 -1.41
CA VAL A 9 22.50 14.93 -0.84
C VAL A 9 21.52 15.49 -1.86
N GLU A 10 21.93 15.70 -3.11
CA GLU A 10 21.04 16.18 -4.18
C GLU A 10 19.97 15.15 -4.48
N VAL A 11 20.31 13.87 -4.61
CA VAL A 11 19.37 12.79 -4.84
C VAL A 11 18.34 12.70 -3.70
N PHE A 12 18.83 12.74 -2.44
CA PHE A 12 17.93 12.70 -1.28
C PHE A 12 16.94 13.87 -1.26
N LYS A 13 17.44 15.11 -1.47
CA LYS A 13 16.58 16.31 -1.52
C LYS A 13 15.52 16.21 -2.61
N LYS A 14 15.88 15.64 -3.77
CA LYS A 14 14.92 15.44 -4.84
C LYS A 14 13.82 14.47 -4.43
N ILE A 15 14.17 13.30 -3.87
CA ILE A 15 13.22 12.29 -3.41
C ILE A 15 12.29 12.89 -2.33
N GLU A 16 12.86 13.59 -1.34
CA GLU A 16 12.10 14.26 -0.29
C GLU A 16 11.13 15.30 -0.86
N SER A 17 11.60 16.16 -1.77
CA SER A 17 10.78 17.18 -2.42
C SER A 17 9.64 16.57 -3.23
N ASP A 18 9.91 15.52 -4.00
CA ASP A 18 8.91 14.83 -4.82
C ASP A 18 7.83 14.19 -3.93
N TYR A 19 8.25 13.54 -2.82
CA TYR A 19 7.33 12.96 -1.84
C TYR A 19 6.43 14.01 -1.19
N LEU A 20 7.04 15.06 -0.62
CA LEU A 20 6.31 16.10 0.11
C LEU A 20 5.36 16.90 -0.82
N SER A 21 5.79 17.16 -2.04
CA SER A 21 4.94 17.85 -3.04
C SER A 21 3.72 17.03 -3.40
N LEU A 22 3.88 15.72 -3.62
CA LEU A 22 2.75 14.85 -3.93
C LEU A 22 1.81 14.68 -2.74
N LYS A 23 2.35 14.50 -1.53
CA LYS A 23 1.55 14.46 -0.30
C LYS A 23 0.73 15.73 -0.12
N GLN A 24 1.33 16.89 -0.37
CA GLN A 24 0.63 18.17 -0.31
C GLN A 24 -0.46 18.26 -1.38
N GLN A 25 -0.18 17.86 -2.62
CA GLN A 25 -1.17 17.81 -3.70
C GLN A 25 -2.39 16.96 -3.33
N VAL A 26 -2.18 15.79 -2.75
CA VAL A 26 -3.25 14.92 -2.26
C VAL A 26 -4.06 15.59 -1.16
N ALA A 27 -3.40 16.23 -0.21
CA ALA A 27 -4.07 16.95 0.89
C ALA A 27 -4.91 18.14 0.38
N GLU A 28 -4.41 18.90 -0.59
CA GLU A 28 -5.08 20.06 -1.20
C GLU A 28 -6.26 19.66 -2.09
N ALA A 29 -6.11 18.57 -2.84
CA ALA A 29 -7.21 18.00 -3.62
C ALA A 29 -8.37 17.61 -2.71
N SER A 30 -8.06 17.34 -1.42
CA SER A 30 -9.03 16.99 -0.37
C SER A 30 -10.15 16.12 -0.93
N PRO A 31 -9.84 14.93 -1.44
CA PRO A 31 -10.84 14.11 -2.10
C PRO A 31 -12.00 13.91 -1.12
N LYS A 32 -13.18 14.36 -1.52
CA LYS A 32 -14.40 14.24 -0.72
C LYS A 32 -14.72 12.79 -0.39
N ASN A 33 -14.17 11.89 -1.19
CA ASN A 33 -14.31 10.45 -1.07
C ASN A 33 -12.90 9.88 -0.92
N ARG A 34 -12.51 9.55 0.30
CA ARG A 34 -11.29 8.78 0.55
C ARG A 34 -11.66 7.30 0.44
N PRO A 35 -11.05 6.56 -0.49
CA PRO A 35 -11.31 5.13 -0.58
C PRO A 35 -10.96 4.44 0.73
N THR A 36 -11.82 3.55 1.18
CA THR A 36 -11.54 2.68 2.32
C THR A 36 -10.57 1.58 1.88
N VAL A 37 -9.48 1.41 2.64
CA VAL A 37 -8.42 0.47 2.27
C VAL A 37 -8.24 -0.61 3.31
N LEU A 38 -8.42 -1.86 2.88
CA LEU A 38 -7.95 -3.05 3.57
C LEU A 38 -6.49 -3.30 3.20
N SER A 39 -5.66 -3.68 4.18
CA SER A 39 -4.29 -4.13 3.91
C SER A 39 -3.95 -5.39 4.69
N GLY A 40 -2.94 -6.11 4.21
CA GLY A 40 -2.49 -7.35 4.84
C GLY A 40 -3.10 -8.60 4.23
N VAL A 41 -2.81 -9.73 4.87
CA VAL A 41 -3.22 -11.06 4.39
C VAL A 41 -3.21 -12.07 5.55
N MET A 42 -3.94 -13.17 5.39
CA MET A 42 -3.92 -14.27 6.35
C MET A 42 -2.69 -15.17 6.18
N TYR A 43 -2.14 -15.56 7.32
CA TYR A 43 -1.20 -16.66 7.44
C TYR A 43 -1.55 -17.51 8.66
N LYS A 44 -1.81 -18.80 8.47
CA LYS A 44 -2.23 -19.73 9.53
C LYS A 44 -3.36 -19.18 10.40
N ASP A 45 -4.45 -18.78 9.77
CA ASP A 45 -5.66 -18.21 10.39
C ASP A 45 -5.49 -16.90 11.17
N ILE A 46 -4.34 -16.27 11.07
CA ILE A 46 -4.07 -14.93 11.62
C ILE A 46 -3.92 -13.96 10.47
N TRP A 47 -4.65 -12.85 10.53
CA TRP A 47 -4.49 -11.75 9.60
C TRP A 47 -3.37 -10.82 10.05
N TYR A 48 -2.40 -10.59 9.19
CA TYR A 48 -1.29 -9.67 9.43
C TYR A 48 -1.51 -8.39 8.64
N ALA A 49 -1.65 -7.27 9.35
CA ALA A 49 -1.85 -5.95 8.75
C ALA A 49 -0.88 -4.94 9.39
N PRO A 50 -0.49 -3.84 8.71
CA PRO A 50 0.29 -2.79 9.33
C PRO A 50 -0.53 -2.09 10.43
N ALA A 51 0.09 -1.87 11.61
CA ALA A 51 -0.48 -1.01 12.64
C ALA A 51 -0.42 0.48 12.21
N ALA A 52 -1.15 1.36 12.87
CA ALA A 52 -1.38 2.75 12.44
C ALA A 52 -0.11 3.60 12.23
N GLU A 53 0.94 3.37 13.03
CA GLU A 53 2.22 4.07 12.91
C GLU A 53 3.28 3.26 12.12
N ASN A 54 2.88 2.13 11.53
CA ASN A 54 3.73 1.39 10.61
C ASN A 54 3.94 2.19 9.31
N TRP A 55 5.14 2.13 8.74
CA TRP A 55 5.46 2.86 7.51
C TRP A 55 4.50 2.57 6.35
N GLY A 56 4.02 1.33 6.22
CA GLY A 56 3.01 0.97 5.21
C GLY A 56 1.67 1.70 5.43
N ALA A 57 1.19 1.77 6.68
CA ALA A 57 -0.03 2.52 7.03
C ALA A 57 0.17 4.04 6.83
N LEU A 58 1.37 4.55 7.13
CA LEU A 58 1.69 5.96 6.90
C LEU A 58 1.68 6.31 5.40
N PHE A 59 2.15 5.43 4.53
CA PHE A 59 2.02 5.61 3.09
C PHE A 59 0.57 5.65 2.63
N LEU A 60 -0.27 4.73 3.10
CA LEU A 60 -1.71 4.73 2.78
C LEU A 60 -2.38 6.03 3.21
N ARG A 61 -2.08 6.50 4.43
CA ARG A 61 -2.57 7.79 4.94
C ARG A 61 -2.11 8.96 4.07
N ASP A 62 -0.81 9.02 3.74
CA ASP A 62 -0.23 10.11 2.97
C ASP A 62 -0.69 10.10 1.51
N ALA A 63 -1.09 8.94 0.99
CA ALA A 63 -1.76 8.79 -0.29
C ALA A 63 -3.27 9.11 -0.27
N GLY A 64 -3.83 9.51 0.88
CA GLY A 64 -5.21 10.00 0.98
C GLY A 64 -6.27 8.92 1.14
N SER A 65 -5.91 7.72 1.61
CA SER A 65 -6.88 6.67 1.91
C SER A 65 -7.55 6.83 3.29
N ASP A 66 -8.65 6.12 3.47
CA ASP A 66 -9.23 5.80 4.77
C ASP A 66 -8.84 4.37 5.15
N TYR A 67 -7.67 4.23 5.78
CA TYR A 67 -7.15 2.93 6.18
C TYR A 67 -8.00 2.33 7.30
N ILE A 68 -8.48 1.09 7.11
CA ILE A 68 -9.44 0.43 8.02
C ILE A 68 -8.89 0.31 9.45
N PHE A 69 -7.59 0.01 9.62
CA PHE A 69 -6.97 -0.18 10.93
C PHE A 69 -6.19 1.05 11.43
N ARG A 70 -6.56 2.25 10.99
CA ARG A 70 -5.89 3.50 11.39
C ARG A 70 -5.98 3.81 12.89
N GLU A 71 -6.91 3.19 13.61
CA GLU A 71 -7.07 3.35 15.06
C GLU A 71 -6.29 2.30 15.87
N GLU A 72 -5.71 1.29 15.20
CA GLU A 72 -4.94 0.23 15.82
C GLU A 72 -3.48 0.65 16.00
N SER A 73 -3.17 1.23 17.15
CA SER A 73 -1.85 1.81 17.47
C SER A 73 -0.71 0.81 17.37
N GLY A 74 0.47 1.30 17.01
CA GLY A 74 1.73 0.53 16.97
C GLY A 74 2.51 0.73 15.68
N THR A 75 3.79 0.36 15.71
CA THR A 75 4.72 0.48 14.57
C THR A 75 4.97 -0.84 13.84
N GLY A 76 4.47 -1.95 14.38
CA GLY A 76 4.67 -3.31 13.86
C GLY A 76 3.51 -3.79 12.99
N SER A 77 3.37 -5.12 12.95
CA SER A 77 2.22 -5.79 12.34
C SER A 77 1.19 -6.15 13.41
N LEU A 78 -0.06 -5.86 13.14
CA LEU A 78 -1.20 -6.35 13.87
C LEU A 78 -1.36 -7.85 13.62
N GLN A 79 -1.89 -8.57 14.62
CA GLN A 79 -2.30 -9.95 14.51
C GLN A 79 -3.78 -10.02 14.86
N LEU A 80 -4.61 -10.17 13.85
CA LEU A 80 -6.06 -10.05 13.96
C LEU A 80 -6.72 -11.38 13.59
N ASN A 81 -7.87 -11.68 14.17
CA ASN A 81 -8.67 -12.80 13.70
C ASN A 81 -9.48 -12.39 12.47
N TYR A 82 -9.86 -13.40 11.68
CA TYR A 82 -10.60 -13.17 10.43
C TYR A 82 -11.94 -12.47 10.64
N GLU A 83 -12.68 -12.86 11.68
CA GLU A 83 -14.02 -12.30 11.96
C GLU A 83 -13.95 -10.82 12.27
N TYR A 84 -12.94 -10.39 13.03
CA TYR A 84 -12.72 -8.96 13.27
C TYR A 84 -12.40 -8.18 11.98
N VAL A 85 -11.54 -8.76 11.14
CA VAL A 85 -11.20 -8.14 9.84
C VAL A 85 -12.42 -8.10 8.94
N LEU A 86 -13.20 -9.16 8.89
CA LEU A 86 -14.42 -9.22 8.08
C LEU A 86 -15.44 -8.16 8.55
N ASP A 87 -15.65 -8.04 9.86
CA ASP A 87 -16.56 -7.02 10.43
C ASP A 87 -16.15 -5.59 10.03
N LYS A 88 -14.85 -5.31 10.02
CA LYS A 88 -14.32 -3.98 9.75
C LYS A 88 -14.18 -3.66 8.26
N ALA A 89 -13.85 -4.64 7.44
CA ALA A 89 -13.35 -4.43 6.09
C ALA A 89 -14.19 -5.11 5.00
N LEU A 90 -15.35 -5.70 5.33
CA LEU A 90 -16.23 -6.35 4.37
C LEU A 90 -16.50 -5.47 3.14
N GLU A 91 -16.81 -4.20 3.38
CA GLU A 91 -17.16 -3.20 2.39
C GLU A 91 -15.98 -2.29 1.97
N ALA A 92 -14.74 -2.68 2.29
CA ALA A 92 -13.58 -1.91 1.86
C ALA A 92 -13.52 -1.79 0.33
N ASP A 93 -13.25 -0.59 -0.17
CA ASP A 93 -13.23 -0.31 -1.60
C ASP A 93 -12.03 -0.94 -2.30
N ILE A 94 -10.88 -0.95 -1.64
CA ILE A 94 -9.60 -1.39 -2.22
C ILE A 94 -8.85 -2.25 -1.21
N TRP A 95 -8.18 -3.29 -1.70
CA TRP A 95 -7.29 -4.13 -0.91
C TRP A 95 -5.86 -3.99 -1.41
N ILE A 96 -4.98 -3.42 -0.60
CA ILE A 96 -3.57 -3.18 -0.95
C ILE A 96 -2.65 -4.02 -0.08
N GLY A 97 -1.67 -4.67 -0.69
CA GLY A 97 -0.69 -5.50 0.00
C GLY A 97 -1.21 -6.91 0.30
N ALA A 98 -2.10 -7.43 -0.54
CA ALA A 98 -2.35 -8.87 -0.60
C ALA A 98 -1.03 -9.61 -0.91
N ALA A 99 -0.92 -10.86 -0.47
CA ALA A 99 0.30 -11.65 -0.66
C ALA A 99 0.67 -11.87 -2.15
N ASP A 100 1.72 -12.63 -2.40
CA ASP A 100 2.20 -12.95 -3.76
C ASP A 100 1.26 -13.93 -4.48
N PHE A 101 0.06 -13.46 -4.81
CA PHE A 101 -0.88 -14.20 -5.64
C PHE A 101 -0.75 -13.76 -7.10
N LYS A 102 -0.76 -14.73 -7.99
CA LYS A 102 -0.67 -14.47 -9.43
C LYS A 102 -1.90 -13.73 -9.96
N ASP A 103 -3.06 -14.09 -9.46
CA ASP A 103 -4.36 -13.56 -9.85
C ASP A 103 -5.40 -13.81 -8.74
N LEU A 104 -6.59 -13.24 -8.89
CA LEU A 104 -7.69 -13.40 -7.94
C LEU A 104 -8.16 -14.84 -7.81
N GLN A 105 -8.13 -15.63 -8.88
CA GLN A 105 -8.52 -17.04 -8.83
C GLN A 105 -7.59 -17.79 -7.89
N THR A 106 -6.27 -17.67 -8.09
CA THR A 106 -5.25 -18.31 -7.22
C THR A 106 -5.40 -17.86 -5.75
N MET A 107 -5.74 -16.58 -5.53
CA MET A 107 -5.98 -16.04 -4.19
C MET A 107 -7.21 -16.68 -3.55
N GLY A 108 -8.33 -16.79 -4.25
CA GLY A 108 -9.56 -17.41 -3.75
C GLY A 108 -9.44 -18.93 -3.54
N GLU A 109 -8.63 -19.63 -4.36
CA GLU A 109 -8.31 -21.05 -4.18
C GLU A 109 -7.43 -21.27 -2.95
N ALA A 110 -6.51 -20.35 -2.64
CA ALA A 110 -5.66 -20.43 -1.46
C ALA A 110 -6.45 -20.28 -0.15
N ASP A 111 -7.43 -19.37 -0.14
CA ASP A 111 -8.37 -19.23 0.98
C ASP A 111 -9.72 -18.69 0.50
N PRO A 112 -10.77 -19.52 0.48
CA PRO A 112 -12.09 -19.11 0.03
C PRO A 112 -12.73 -17.97 0.83
N ARG A 113 -12.23 -17.66 2.02
CA ARG A 113 -12.72 -16.56 2.87
C ARG A 113 -12.45 -15.19 2.23
N TYR A 114 -11.44 -15.08 1.37
CA TYR A 114 -11.10 -13.83 0.67
C TYR A 114 -12.20 -13.34 -0.27
N ILE A 115 -13.00 -14.27 -0.83
CA ILE A 115 -14.09 -13.93 -1.77
C ILE A 115 -15.21 -13.11 -1.11
N ASN A 116 -15.28 -13.07 0.22
CA ASN A 116 -16.30 -12.32 0.93
C ASN A 116 -16.09 -10.81 0.87
N PHE A 117 -14.86 -10.35 0.69
CA PHE A 117 -14.55 -8.92 0.68
C PHE A 117 -14.98 -8.26 -0.64
N LYS A 118 -15.64 -7.10 -0.55
CA LYS A 118 -16.06 -6.30 -1.70
C LYS A 118 -14.89 -6.02 -2.64
N ALA A 119 -13.73 -5.61 -2.12
CA ALA A 119 -12.55 -5.35 -2.94
C ALA A 119 -12.13 -6.54 -3.79
N TYR A 120 -12.23 -7.77 -3.27
CA TYR A 120 -11.99 -8.98 -4.05
C TYR A 120 -13.03 -9.16 -5.15
N GLN A 121 -14.32 -9.02 -4.83
CA GLN A 121 -15.43 -9.20 -5.78
C GLN A 121 -15.40 -8.19 -6.94
N GLU A 122 -14.95 -6.97 -6.66
CA GLU A 122 -14.82 -5.88 -7.63
C GLU A 122 -13.47 -5.87 -8.37
N GLY A 123 -12.56 -6.80 -8.03
CA GLY A 123 -11.24 -6.87 -8.65
C GLY A 123 -10.27 -5.75 -8.22
N GLN A 124 -10.56 -5.09 -7.10
CA GLN A 124 -9.76 -4.00 -6.57
C GLN A 124 -8.71 -4.50 -5.55
N VAL A 125 -7.91 -5.48 -5.97
CA VAL A 125 -6.87 -6.10 -5.15
C VAL A 125 -5.50 -5.86 -5.78
N TYR A 126 -4.58 -5.31 -5.02
CA TYR A 126 -3.22 -4.95 -5.45
C TYR A 126 -2.18 -5.63 -4.58
N THR A 127 -1.14 -6.16 -5.20
CA THR A 127 0.00 -6.79 -4.51
C THR A 127 1.23 -5.89 -4.61
N PHE A 128 2.22 -6.14 -3.75
CA PHE A 128 3.55 -5.51 -3.85
C PHE A 128 4.54 -6.31 -4.67
N THR A 129 4.12 -7.42 -5.27
CA THR A 129 5.01 -8.47 -5.79
C THR A 129 5.12 -8.50 -7.31
N HIS A 130 4.45 -7.56 -7.99
CA HIS A 130 4.44 -7.50 -9.45
C HIS A 130 5.86 -7.35 -10.00
N LYS A 131 6.67 -6.48 -9.42
CA LYS A 131 8.02 -6.21 -9.89
C LYS A 131 9.07 -6.88 -9.00
N LYS A 132 9.89 -7.72 -9.63
CA LYS A 132 10.98 -8.44 -8.98
C LYS A 132 12.30 -8.06 -9.64
N GLY A 133 13.33 -7.79 -8.83
CA GLY A 133 14.69 -7.57 -9.30
C GLY A 133 15.32 -8.82 -9.89
N GLU A 134 16.50 -8.68 -10.48
CA GLU A 134 17.24 -9.79 -11.15
C GLU A 134 17.48 -11.00 -10.23
N THR A 135 17.60 -10.79 -8.94
CA THR A 135 17.80 -11.84 -7.92
C THR A 135 16.49 -12.43 -7.37
N GLY A 136 15.33 -11.97 -7.86
CA GLY A 136 14.01 -12.40 -7.40
C GLY A 136 13.50 -11.66 -6.16
N GLY A 137 14.22 -10.67 -5.63
CA GLY A 137 13.79 -9.78 -4.57
C GLY A 137 12.62 -8.91 -5.03
N ILE A 138 11.66 -8.66 -4.14
CA ILE A 138 10.50 -7.81 -4.44
C ILE A 138 10.94 -6.35 -4.34
N GLU A 139 10.90 -5.62 -5.45
CA GLU A 139 11.41 -4.25 -5.53
C GLU A 139 10.73 -3.29 -4.54
N TYR A 140 9.47 -3.49 -4.24
CA TYR A 140 8.76 -2.71 -3.21
C TYR A 140 9.50 -2.72 -1.85
N PHE A 141 10.01 -3.87 -1.41
CA PHE A 141 10.73 -3.97 -0.15
C PHE A 141 12.19 -3.55 -0.26
N GLU A 142 12.81 -3.70 -1.43
CA GLU A 142 14.21 -3.33 -1.65
C GLU A 142 14.37 -1.83 -1.92
N LEU A 143 13.54 -1.27 -2.80
CA LEU A 143 13.58 0.14 -3.19
C LEU A 143 12.73 1.04 -2.30
N GLY A 144 11.70 0.53 -1.66
CA GLY A 144 10.72 1.34 -0.93
C GLY A 144 11.34 2.22 0.16
N TYR A 145 12.36 1.73 0.84
CA TYR A 145 13.11 2.54 1.81
C TYR A 145 13.97 3.63 1.17
N MET A 146 14.37 3.43 -0.08
CA MET A 146 15.24 4.36 -0.81
C MET A 146 14.45 5.30 -1.71
N ARG A 147 13.26 4.89 -2.15
CA ARG A 147 12.41 5.61 -3.10
C ARG A 147 10.95 5.69 -2.62
N PRO A 148 10.73 6.29 -1.44
CA PRO A 148 9.37 6.47 -0.91
C PRO A 148 8.50 7.34 -1.83
N ASP A 149 9.10 8.21 -2.63
CA ASP A 149 8.43 9.03 -3.64
C ASP A 149 7.73 8.19 -4.72
N ILE A 150 8.34 7.09 -5.16
CA ILE A 150 7.73 6.16 -6.13
C ILE A 150 6.57 5.42 -5.49
N ILE A 151 6.76 4.84 -4.30
CA ILE A 151 5.69 4.13 -3.58
C ILE A 151 4.48 5.03 -3.35
N LEU A 152 4.70 6.26 -2.88
CA LEU A 152 3.59 7.19 -2.69
C LEU A 152 2.87 7.46 -4.01
N ARG A 153 3.62 7.62 -5.11
CA ARG A 153 3.05 7.89 -6.44
C ARG A 153 2.19 6.75 -6.94
N ASP A 154 2.63 5.50 -6.76
CA ASP A 154 1.88 4.31 -7.12
C ASP A 154 0.58 4.21 -6.32
N LEU A 155 0.65 4.43 -5.01
CA LEU A 155 -0.52 4.42 -4.14
C LEU A 155 -1.51 5.55 -4.51
N VAL A 156 -1.02 6.76 -4.77
CA VAL A 156 -1.87 7.87 -5.22
C VAL A 156 -2.53 7.52 -6.56
N LYS A 157 -1.81 6.89 -7.48
CA LYS A 157 -2.38 6.47 -8.76
C LYS A 157 -3.49 5.43 -8.60
N ILE A 158 -3.32 4.49 -7.67
CA ILE A 158 -4.34 3.47 -7.38
C ILE A 158 -5.56 4.09 -6.70
N LEU A 159 -5.34 4.96 -5.73
CA LEU A 159 -6.41 5.53 -4.90
C LEU A 159 -7.12 6.72 -5.55
N HIS A 160 -6.40 7.52 -6.32
CA HIS A 160 -6.85 8.78 -6.92
C HIS A 160 -6.28 8.93 -8.35
N PRO A 161 -6.70 8.06 -9.30
CA PRO A 161 -6.12 8.03 -10.65
C PRO A 161 -6.21 9.36 -11.39
N GLU A 162 -7.18 10.19 -11.04
CA GLU A 162 -7.39 11.53 -11.61
C GLU A 162 -6.29 12.53 -11.24
N LEU A 163 -5.59 12.33 -10.11
CA LEU A 163 -4.49 13.22 -9.68
C LEU A 163 -3.20 12.99 -10.48
N LEU A 164 -3.06 11.81 -11.08
CA LEU A 164 -1.86 11.42 -11.84
C LEU A 164 -2.23 10.90 -13.23
N PRO A 165 -2.83 11.75 -14.12
CA PRO A 165 -3.18 11.33 -15.47
C PRO A 165 -1.91 10.93 -16.24
N GLY A 166 -1.98 9.77 -16.93
CA GLY A 166 -0.85 9.26 -17.74
C GLY A 166 0.31 8.63 -16.96
N TYR A 167 0.25 8.58 -15.63
CA TYR A 167 1.20 7.80 -14.84
C TYR A 167 0.76 6.34 -14.80
N GLU A 168 1.73 5.43 -15.02
CA GLU A 168 1.56 3.99 -14.83
C GLU A 168 2.31 3.57 -13.56
N PRO A 169 1.68 2.81 -12.65
CA PRO A 169 2.35 2.31 -11.44
C PRO A 169 3.59 1.48 -11.78
N TYR A 170 4.57 1.59 -10.93
CA TYR A 170 5.89 0.96 -11.08
C TYR A 170 5.90 -0.56 -10.86
#